data_71090309edfd602e605a9aee764d2153
#
_entry.id   71090309edfd602e605a9aee764d2153
#
_cell.length_a   1.000
_cell.length_b   1.000
_cell.length_c   1.000
_cell.angle_alpha   90.00
_cell.angle_beta   90.00
_cell.angle_gamma   90.00
#
_symmetry.space_group_name_H-M   'P 1'
#
loop_
_entity.id
_entity.type
_entity.pdbx_description
1 polymer ?
#
loop_
_entity_poly.entity_id
_entity_poly.type
_entity_poly.pdbx_seq_one_letter_code
_entity_poly.pdbx_strand_id
1 'polypeptide(L)'
;MFASQLTGWNPNDNYYATATSLSGPWSAWQKFADSGSNTYSSQTTFVLPVGDNFMYMGDRWVSDNLMRSTYVWLPLTISGTTATLKNSVNWVINPSTGASSAGPAENQYEGEVATLSNNARVITCSTCSGGKAAGYIGGSDAGTVVFKNVQSDVAAKTTVRIKHLNGDKSQRVADVSVNGVTQRIAFLPHGGGDPGSSVLNVNLKKGSNEIKITGVSGGYVTDVDRLMVPKS
;
A
#
# COMPACT_ATOMS: atom_id res chain seq x y z
N MET A 1 -16.54 -10.95 19.61
CA MET A 1 -15.38 -11.82 19.27
C MET A 1 -15.23 -11.90 17.77
N PHE A 2 -14.03 -11.77 17.24
CA PHE A 2 -13.71 -11.92 15.82
C PHE A 2 -12.77 -13.12 15.64
N ALA A 3 -12.92 -13.86 14.56
CA ALA A 3 -12.11 -15.04 14.28
C ALA A 3 -11.98 -15.31 12.77
N SER A 4 -10.84 -15.85 12.36
CA SER A 4 -10.64 -16.47 11.06
C SER A 4 -10.99 -17.96 11.11
N GLN A 5 -11.16 -18.57 9.96
CA GLN A 5 -11.30 -20.01 9.83
C GLN A 5 -9.93 -20.71 9.86
N LEU A 6 -9.92 -22.02 10.09
CA LEU A 6 -8.70 -22.84 10.13
C LEU A 6 -8.25 -23.21 8.71
N THR A 7 -7.79 -22.25 7.94
CA THR A 7 -7.29 -22.43 6.55
C THR A 7 -5.76 -22.33 6.43
N GLY A 8 -5.04 -22.46 7.54
CA GLY A 8 -3.60 -22.27 7.58
C GLY A 8 -3.21 -20.85 7.18
N TRP A 9 -2.36 -20.71 6.17
CA TRP A 9 -1.90 -19.41 5.65
C TRP A 9 -2.86 -18.73 4.65
N ASN A 10 -3.90 -19.46 4.20
CA ASN A 10 -4.80 -18.95 3.17
C ASN A 10 -5.83 -17.97 3.75
N PRO A 11 -6.09 -16.84 3.09
CA PRO A 11 -7.15 -15.94 3.50
C PRO A 11 -8.52 -16.60 3.40
N ASN A 12 -9.47 -16.13 4.21
CA ASN A 12 -10.82 -16.66 4.23
C ASN A 12 -11.84 -15.60 4.63
N ASP A 13 -13.11 -15.89 4.45
CA ASP A 13 -14.17 -15.06 5.02
C ASP A 13 -14.13 -15.22 6.54
N ASN A 14 -13.74 -14.18 7.24
CA ASN A 14 -13.69 -14.17 8.69
C ASN A 14 -15.07 -13.89 9.29
N TYR A 15 -15.25 -14.25 10.54
CA TYR A 15 -16.53 -14.21 11.24
C TYR A 15 -16.43 -13.42 12.55
N TYR A 16 -17.58 -13.02 13.05
CA TYR A 16 -17.74 -12.51 14.40
C TYR A 16 -18.93 -13.15 15.10
N ALA A 17 -18.91 -13.13 16.40
CA ALA A 17 -20.03 -13.48 17.29
C ALA A 17 -20.10 -12.47 18.44
N THR A 18 -21.31 -12.29 18.98
CA THR A 18 -21.59 -11.36 20.08
C THR A 18 -22.12 -12.10 21.31
N ALA A 19 -21.83 -11.56 22.49
CA ALA A 19 -22.38 -12.01 23.76
C ALA A 19 -22.43 -10.82 24.72
N THR A 20 -23.26 -10.93 25.77
CA THR A 20 -23.32 -9.95 26.86
C THR A 20 -22.25 -10.19 27.93
N SER A 21 -21.65 -11.37 27.93
CA SER A 21 -20.52 -11.72 28.80
C SER A 21 -19.57 -12.68 28.11
N LEU A 22 -18.34 -12.81 28.62
CA LEU A 22 -17.34 -13.75 28.05
C LEU A 22 -17.76 -15.22 28.18
N SER A 23 -18.59 -15.55 29.14
CA SER A 23 -19.15 -16.90 29.33
C SER A 23 -20.33 -17.20 28.39
N GLY A 24 -20.77 -16.21 27.62
CA GLY A 24 -21.90 -16.33 26.70
C GLY A 24 -23.27 -16.11 27.36
N PRO A 25 -24.36 -16.60 26.75
CA PRO A 25 -24.35 -17.33 25.47
C PRO A 25 -23.90 -16.46 24.31
N TRP A 26 -23.16 -17.07 23.35
CA TRP A 26 -22.70 -16.41 22.13
C TRP A 26 -23.73 -16.54 21.01
N SER A 27 -23.86 -15.51 20.19
CA SER A 27 -24.65 -15.58 18.96
C SER A 27 -24.06 -16.60 17.96
N ALA A 28 -24.84 -16.96 16.96
CA ALA A 28 -24.30 -17.66 15.80
C ALA A 28 -23.22 -16.80 15.13
N TRP A 29 -22.23 -17.46 14.52
CA TRP A 29 -21.19 -16.81 13.74
C TRP A 29 -21.74 -16.12 12.49
N GLN A 30 -21.32 -14.90 12.25
CA GLN A 30 -21.75 -14.07 11.13
C GLN A 30 -20.53 -13.51 10.41
N LYS A 31 -20.58 -13.36 9.08
CA LYS A 31 -19.56 -12.65 8.32
C LYS A 31 -19.69 -11.15 8.56
N PHE A 32 -18.58 -10.45 8.61
CA PHE A 32 -18.58 -8.99 8.76
C PHE A 32 -18.02 -8.24 7.55
N ALA A 33 -17.45 -8.95 6.57
CA ALA A 33 -17.01 -8.43 5.27
C ALA A 33 -17.89 -8.99 4.15
N ASP A 34 -17.75 -8.48 2.95
CA ASP A 34 -18.45 -8.98 1.77
C ASP A 34 -18.17 -10.48 1.57
N SER A 35 -19.21 -11.28 1.41
CA SER A 35 -19.11 -12.73 1.28
C SER A 35 -18.28 -13.11 0.04
N GLY A 36 -17.31 -14.00 0.20
CA GLY A 36 -16.40 -14.43 -0.87
C GLY A 36 -15.23 -13.48 -1.11
N SER A 37 -15.16 -12.37 -0.38
CA SER A 37 -14.00 -11.44 -0.46
C SER A 37 -12.75 -11.99 0.25
N ASN A 38 -12.89 -13.09 0.98
CA ASN A 38 -11.86 -13.60 1.88
C ASN A 38 -11.36 -12.52 2.86
N THR A 39 -12.31 -11.71 3.36
CA THR A 39 -12.04 -10.55 4.22
C THR A 39 -10.94 -9.66 3.60
N TYR A 40 -11.10 -9.37 2.29
CA TYR A 40 -10.15 -8.60 1.46
C TYR A 40 -8.74 -9.20 1.46
N SER A 41 -8.66 -10.53 1.29
CA SER A 41 -7.44 -11.34 1.26
C SER A 41 -6.67 -11.29 2.57
N SER A 42 -7.35 -11.44 3.72
CA SER A 42 -6.72 -11.39 5.04
C SER A 42 -7.29 -12.38 6.03
N GLN A 43 -6.55 -12.57 7.13
CA GLN A 43 -7.01 -13.22 8.35
C GLN A 43 -7.00 -12.21 9.49
N THR A 44 -8.02 -12.23 10.34
CA THR A 44 -8.14 -11.34 11.49
C THR A 44 -6.97 -11.52 12.46
N THR A 45 -6.26 -10.45 12.74
CA THR A 45 -5.21 -10.39 13.76
C THR A 45 -5.71 -9.66 14.99
N PHE A 46 -6.27 -8.48 14.79
CA PHE A 46 -6.71 -7.63 15.89
C PHE A 46 -7.83 -6.68 15.44
N VAL A 47 -8.62 -6.23 16.41
CA VAL A 47 -9.55 -5.09 16.24
C VAL A 47 -9.13 -4.03 17.24
N LEU A 48 -8.57 -2.93 16.72
CA LEU A 48 -8.04 -1.83 17.52
C LEU A 48 -9.14 -0.80 17.79
N PRO A 49 -9.47 -0.53 19.07
CA PRO A 49 -10.29 0.65 19.40
C PRO A 49 -9.49 1.93 19.13
N VAL A 50 -10.12 2.91 18.48
CA VAL A 50 -9.54 4.24 18.23
C VAL A 50 -10.62 5.28 18.54
N GLY A 51 -10.50 5.98 19.66
CA GLY A 51 -11.61 6.82 20.17
C GLY A 51 -12.88 5.98 20.35
N ASP A 52 -13.98 6.44 19.78
CA ASP A 52 -15.28 5.74 19.82
C ASP A 52 -15.50 4.78 18.65
N ASN A 53 -14.47 4.55 17.83
CA ASN A 53 -14.53 3.74 16.62
C ASN A 53 -13.55 2.57 16.68
N PHE A 54 -13.54 1.75 15.63
CA PHE A 54 -12.72 0.55 15.56
C PHE A 54 -11.97 0.47 14.24
N MET A 55 -10.78 -0.08 14.27
CA MET A 55 -9.99 -0.43 13.11
C MET A 55 -9.75 -1.94 13.08
N TYR A 56 -10.14 -2.56 11.99
CA TYR A 56 -9.79 -3.94 11.67
C TYR A 56 -8.33 -4.00 11.25
N MET A 57 -7.59 -4.95 11.80
CA MET A 57 -6.20 -5.24 11.43
C MET A 57 -6.13 -6.71 11.01
N GLY A 58 -5.73 -6.95 9.77
CA GLY A 58 -5.63 -8.28 9.19
C GLY A 58 -4.27 -8.55 8.57
N ASP A 59 -3.83 -9.80 8.66
CA ASP A 59 -2.60 -10.27 8.06
C ASP A 59 -2.87 -10.83 6.66
N ARG A 60 -2.00 -10.49 5.73
CA ARG A 60 -1.94 -11.01 4.36
C ARG A 60 -0.71 -11.88 4.20
N TRP A 61 -0.84 -13.13 4.59
CA TRP A 61 0.25 -14.10 4.57
C TRP A 61 0.61 -14.53 3.15
N VAL A 62 1.91 -14.65 2.89
CA VAL A 62 2.47 -15.28 1.70
C VAL A 62 3.45 -16.33 2.17
N SER A 63 3.01 -17.58 2.25
CA SER A 63 3.72 -18.69 2.90
C SER A 63 5.04 -19.09 2.21
N ASP A 64 5.13 -18.93 0.90
CA ASP A 64 6.33 -19.23 0.12
C ASP A 64 7.41 -18.14 0.21
N ASN A 65 7.03 -16.93 0.63
CA ASN A 65 7.96 -15.83 0.88
C ASN A 65 7.36 -14.82 1.86
N LEU A 66 7.65 -14.97 3.14
CA LEU A 66 7.10 -14.09 4.19
C LEU A 66 7.47 -12.62 4.03
N MET A 67 8.56 -12.29 3.31
CA MET A 67 8.92 -10.90 3.01
C MET A 67 7.89 -10.22 2.08
N ARG A 68 7.07 -10.99 1.35
CA ARG A 68 5.95 -10.51 0.54
C ARG A 68 4.68 -10.30 1.35
N SER A 69 4.63 -10.83 2.57
CA SER A 69 3.46 -10.67 3.44
C SER A 69 3.25 -9.19 3.78
N THR A 70 2.01 -8.77 3.78
CA THR A 70 1.59 -7.40 4.08
C THR A 70 0.45 -7.41 5.08
N TYR A 71 -0.06 -6.23 5.39
CA TYR A 71 -1.20 -6.04 6.27
C TYR A 71 -2.31 -5.30 5.53
N VAL A 72 -3.54 -5.48 6.01
CA VAL A 72 -4.66 -4.62 5.66
C VAL A 72 -5.27 -4.04 6.93
N TRP A 73 -5.40 -2.73 6.96
CA TRP A 73 -6.07 -2.01 8.03
C TRP A 73 -7.25 -1.25 7.44
N LEU A 74 -8.43 -1.45 7.99
CA LEU A 74 -9.67 -0.88 7.47
C LEU A 74 -10.54 -0.36 8.61
N PRO A 75 -11.31 0.72 8.39
CA PRO A 75 -12.34 1.12 9.33
C PRO A 75 -13.36 -0.01 9.52
N LEU A 76 -13.62 -0.36 10.77
CA LEU A 76 -14.63 -1.35 11.14
C LEU A 76 -15.78 -0.64 11.83
N THR A 77 -16.98 -0.79 11.32
CA THR A 77 -18.19 -0.26 11.95
C THR A 77 -18.80 -1.34 12.86
N ILE A 78 -19.01 -0.99 14.12
CA ILE A 78 -19.79 -1.81 15.07
C ILE A 78 -20.99 -0.97 15.53
N SER A 79 -22.19 -1.48 15.29
CA SER A 79 -23.44 -0.83 15.69
C SER A 79 -24.35 -1.85 16.36
N GLY A 80 -24.57 -1.71 17.67
CA GLY A 80 -25.25 -2.72 18.47
C GLY A 80 -24.54 -4.06 18.39
N THR A 81 -25.21 -5.08 17.85
CA THR A 81 -24.66 -6.43 17.67
C THR A 81 -24.15 -6.69 16.24
N THR A 82 -24.09 -5.68 15.39
CA THR A 82 -23.70 -5.82 13.99
C THR A 82 -22.30 -5.25 13.74
N ALA A 83 -21.42 -6.06 13.17
CA ALA A 83 -20.13 -5.62 12.67
C ALA A 83 -20.11 -5.58 11.13
N THR A 84 -19.55 -4.53 10.54
CA THR A 84 -19.47 -4.36 9.09
C THR A 84 -18.09 -3.81 8.69
N LEU A 85 -17.42 -4.52 7.80
CA LEU A 85 -16.17 -4.13 7.19
C LEU A 85 -16.37 -3.91 5.69
N LYS A 86 -15.92 -2.77 5.18
CA LYS A 86 -15.90 -2.48 3.74
C LYS A 86 -14.48 -2.22 3.28
N ASN A 87 -14.17 -2.66 2.04
CA ASN A 87 -12.87 -2.36 1.46
C ASN A 87 -12.71 -0.86 1.23
N SER A 88 -11.53 -0.36 1.51
CA SER A 88 -11.16 1.02 1.25
C SER A 88 -9.72 1.08 0.76
N VAL A 89 -9.52 1.51 -0.48
CA VAL A 89 -8.19 1.54 -1.12
C VAL A 89 -7.32 2.66 -0.56
N ASN A 90 -7.94 3.80 -0.26
CA ASN A 90 -7.29 4.98 0.30
C ASN A 90 -8.22 5.63 1.32
N TRP A 91 -7.79 5.72 2.55
CA TRP A 91 -8.59 6.26 3.64
C TRP A 91 -7.71 6.93 4.69
N VAL A 92 -8.30 7.80 5.48
CA VAL A 92 -7.66 8.49 6.58
C VAL A 92 -8.45 8.27 7.87
N ILE A 93 -7.76 8.33 8.99
CA ILE A 93 -8.36 8.24 10.33
C ILE A 93 -7.91 9.44 11.18
N ASN A 94 -8.81 9.97 11.94
CA ASN A 94 -8.48 10.88 13.03
C ASN A 94 -8.06 10.03 14.26
N PRO A 95 -6.80 10.05 14.67
CA PRO A 95 -6.33 9.18 15.74
C PRO A 95 -6.92 9.49 17.12
N SER A 96 -7.46 10.70 17.31
CA SER A 96 -8.08 11.11 18.59
C SER A 96 -9.53 10.67 18.70
N THR A 97 -10.28 10.67 17.60
CA THR A 97 -11.72 10.34 17.61
C THR A 97 -12.04 8.98 16.97
N GLY A 98 -11.10 8.42 16.19
CA GLY A 98 -11.32 7.23 15.39
C GLY A 98 -12.20 7.46 14.14
N ALA A 99 -12.68 8.68 13.93
CA ALA A 99 -13.48 8.99 12.73
C ALA A 99 -12.65 8.76 11.47
N SER A 100 -13.22 8.05 10.51
CA SER A 100 -12.56 7.73 9.25
C SER A 100 -13.33 8.32 8.06
N SER A 101 -12.60 8.63 6.99
CA SER A 101 -13.17 9.10 5.73
C SER A 101 -12.33 8.60 4.55
N ALA A 102 -12.84 8.75 3.33
CA ALA A 102 -12.04 8.54 2.14
C ALA A 102 -10.78 9.41 2.18
N GLY A 103 -9.65 8.85 1.78
CA GLY A 103 -8.41 9.60 1.62
C GLY A 103 -8.51 10.60 0.46
N PRO A 104 -7.57 11.55 0.36
CA PRO A 104 -7.55 12.50 -0.74
C PRO A 104 -7.41 11.79 -2.08
N ALA A 105 -8.02 12.35 -3.12
CA ALA A 105 -7.74 11.93 -4.49
C ALA A 105 -6.24 12.11 -4.78
N GLU A 106 -5.70 11.32 -5.71
CA GLU A 106 -4.27 11.34 -6.03
C GLU A 106 -4.05 11.70 -7.51
N ASN A 107 -3.06 12.53 -7.75
CA ASN A 107 -2.45 12.70 -9.06
C ASN A 107 -1.55 11.49 -9.34
N GLN A 108 -1.58 10.99 -10.57
CA GLN A 108 -0.76 9.86 -11.01
C GLN A 108 0.26 10.36 -12.04
N TYR A 109 1.50 9.89 -11.91
CA TYR A 109 2.61 10.19 -12.81
C TYR A 109 3.22 8.86 -13.25
N GLU A 110 2.95 8.48 -14.49
CA GLU A 110 3.36 7.18 -15.04
C GLU A 110 4.88 7.10 -15.22
N GLY A 111 5.44 5.92 -14.90
CA GLY A 111 6.88 5.67 -14.99
C GLY A 111 7.43 5.75 -16.41
N GLU A 112 6.66 5.27 -17.38
CA GLU A 112 7.04 5.27 -18.79
C GLU A 112 7.08 6.65 -19.46
N VAL A 113 6.41 7.65 -18.86
CA VAL A 113 6.49 9.05 -19.35
C VAL A 113 7.46 9.92 -18.57
N ALA A 114 8.08 9.36 -17.52
CA ALA A 114 9.15 10.03 -16.79
C ALA A 114 10.39 10.22 -17.68
N THR A 115 11.30 11.09 -17.27
CA THR A 115 12.60 11.20 -17.93
C THR A 115 13.48 10.02 -17.52
N LEU A 116 13.76 9.14 -18.48
CA LEU A 116 14.64 7.97 -18.30
C LEU A 116 16.04 8.29 -18.85
N SER A 117 17.08 7.86 -18.15
CA SER A 117 18.45 8.07 -18.58
C SER A 117 19.34 6.87 -18.31
N ASN A 118 20.51 6.86 -18.97
CA ASN A 118 21.44 5.75 -19.02
C ASN A 118 20.73 4.49 -19.55
N ASN A 119 20.73 3.37 -18.81
CA ASN A 119 20.09 2.14 -19.25
C ASN A 119 18.60 2.03 -18.86
N ALA A 120 18.06 2.96 -18.08
CA ALA A 120 16.64 2.95 -17.74
C ALA A 120 15.78 3.15 -19.00
N ARG A 121 14.76 2.32 -19.16
CA ARG A 121 13.90 2.30 -20.35
C ARG A 121 12.51 1.83 -20.05
N VAL A 122 11.59 2.13 -20.97
CA VAL A 122 10.21 1.63 -20.90
C VAL A 122 10.19 0.12 -21.16
N ILE A 123 9.45 -0.60 -20.34
CA ILE A 123 9.20 -2.04 -20.48
C ILE A 123 7.70 -2.32 -20.55
N THR A 124 7.31 -3.43 -21.15
CA THR A 124 5.93 -3.93 -21.12
C THR A 124 5.62 -4.52 -19.73
N CYS A 125 4.45 -4.17 -19.21
CA CYS A 125 3.96 -4.64 -17.92
C CYS A 125 2.43 -4.76 -17.96
N SER A 126 1.90 -5.94 -18.16
CA SER A 126 0.45 -6.15 -18.37
C SER A 126 -0.42 -5.80 -17.15
N THR A 127 0.16 -5.80 -15.95
CA THR A 127 -0.54 -5.48 -14.69
C THR A 127 -0.34 -4.03 -14.24
N CYS A 128 0.54 -3.29 -14.93
CA CYS A 128 0.78 -1.87 -14.66
C CYS A 128 -0.28 -0.98 -15.31
N SER A 129 -0.38 0.25 -14.82
CA SER A 129 -1.12 1.31 -15.48
C SER A 129 -0.60 1.53 -16.90
N GLY A 130 -1.48 1.72 -17.86
CA GLY A 130 -1.09 1.88 -19.26
C GLY A 130 -0.37 0.67 -19.90
N GLY A 131 -0.23 -0.45 -19.20
CA GLY A 131 0.44 -1.66 -19.69
C GLY A 131 1.96 -1.54 -19.77
N LYS A 132 2.57 -0.56 -19.11
CA LYS A 132 4.00 -0.24 -19.19
C LYS A 132 4.56 0.16 -17.82
N ALA A 133 5.90 0.18 -17.72
CA ALA A 133 6.63 0.66 -16.55
C ALA A 133 8.03 1.18 -16.96
N ALA A 134 8.68 1.92 -16.07
CA ALA A 134 10.09 2.22 -16.17
C ALA A 134 10.90 1.09 -15.54
N GLY A 135 11.72 0.42 -16.32
CA GLY A 135 12.59 -0.66 -15.87
C GLY A 135 14.08 -0.33 -16.01
N TYR A 136 14.94 -1.28 -15.58
CA TYR A 136 16.41 -1.16 -15.65
C TYR A 136 16.96 0.07 -14.89
N ILE A 137 16.32 0.43 -13.80
CA ILE A 137 16.75 1.52 -12.92
C ILE A 137 17.90 1.00 -12.04
N GLY A 138 18.98 1.80 -11.89
CA GLY A 138 20.19 1.37 -11.20
C GLY A 138 21.08 0.49 -12.07
N GLY A 139 21.70 -0.53 -11.47
CA GLY A 139 22.64 -1.42 -12.13
C GLY A 139 23.99 -0.73 -12.41
N SER A 140 24.91 -1.46 -13.12
CA SER A 140 26.22 -0.94 -13.50
C SER A 140 26.16 0.33 -14.33
N ASP A 141 25.11 0.49 -15.14
CA ASP A 141 24.92 1.63 -16.04
C ASP A 141 24.24 2.81 -15.35
N ALA A 142 23.96 2.70 -14.05
CA ALA A 142 23.35 3.74 -13.22
C ALA A 142 22.06 4.33 -13.83
N GLY A 143 21.17 3.47 -14.33
CA GLY A 143 19.86 3.87 -14.87
C GLY A 143 19.07 4.74 -13.89
N THR A 144 18.42 5.79 -14.37
CA THR A 144 17.65 6.70 -13.51
C THR A 144 16.27 7.00 -14.06
N VAL A 145 15.33 7.27 -13.15
CA VAL A 145 13.98 7.76 -13.47
C VAL A 145 13.78 9.11 -12.77
N VAL A 146 13.36 10.12 -13.53
CA VAL A 146 13.09 11.46 -13.01
C VAL A 146 11.68 11.89 -13.40
N PHE A 147 10.83 12.03 -12.41
CA PHE A 147 9.50 12.62 -12.55
C PHE A 147 9.64 14.14 -12.37
N LYS A 148 9.48 14.86 -13.47
CA LYS A 148 9.48 16.33 -13.49
C LYS A 148 8.05 16.84 -13.40
N ASN A 149 7.90 18.07 -12.89
CA ASN A 149 6.60 18.74 -12.81
C ASN A 149 5.54 17.99 -11.98
N VAL A 150 5.98 17.30 -10.93
CA VAL A 150 5.07 16.74 -9.93
C VAL A 150 4.39 17.88 -9.19
N GLN A 151 3.09 18.08 -9.43
CA GLN A 151 2.34 19.24 -8.93
C GLN A 151 1.86 19.03 -7.50
N SER A 152 1.95 20.09 -6.71
CA SER A 152 1.30 20.21 -5.40
C SER A 152 0.66 21.61 -5.28
N ASP A 153 -0.58 21.68 -4.80
CA ASP A 153 -1.30 22.95 -4.64
C ASP A 153 -0.82 23.74 -3.42
N VAL A 154 -0.15 23.07 -2.49
CA VAL A 154 0.37 23.68 -1.25
C VAL A 154 1.82 23.23 -0.98
N ALA A 155 2.52 24.04 -0.20
CA ALA A 155 3.78 23.62 0.40
C ALA A 155 3.45 22.86 1.71
N ALA A 156 3.65 21.55 1.71
CA ALA A 156 3.30 20.70 2.85
C ALA A 156 4.15 19.42 2.94
N LYS A 157 4.21 18.87 4.14
CA LYS A 157 4.64 17.49 4.34
C LYS A 157 3.48 16.58 3.95
N THR A 158 3.74 15.62 3.06
CA THR A 158 2.76 14.67 2.58
C THR A 158 3.38 13.29 2.33
N THR A 159 2.57 12.32 1.97
CA THR A 159 3.03 11.00 1.54
C THR A 159 3.03 10.92 0.03
N VAL A 160 4.06 10.28 -0.54
CA VAL A 160 4.09 9.86 -1.94
C VAL A 160 4.15 8.35 -1.96
N ARG A 161 3.32 7.71 -2.79
CA ARG A 161 3.38 6.27 -3.01
C ARG A 161 4.04 5.98 -4.36
N ILE A 162 4.98 5.04 -4.35
CA ILE A 162 5.60 4.52 -5.57
C ILE A 162 4.99 3.15 -5.83
N LYS A 163 4.25 3.01 -6.92
CA LYS A 163 3.75 1.72 -7.41
C LYS A 163 4.86 1.03 -8.17
N HIS A 164 5.14 -0.24 -7.82
CA HIS A 164 6.34 -0.92 -8.30
C HIS A 164 6.15 -2.45 -8.43
N LEU A 165 7.07 -3.08 -9.20
CA LEU A 165 7.16 -4.53 -9.32
C LEU A 165 8.60 -4.96 -9.03
N ASN A 166 8.82 -5.62 -7.90
CA ASN A 166 10.09 -6.25 -7.58
C ASN A 166 9.96 -7.77 -7.81
N GLY A 167 10.52 -8.27 -8.90
CA GLY A 167 10.46 -9.67 -9.28
C GLY A 167 11.40 -10.59 -8.48
N ASP A 168 12.25 -10.06 -7.60
CA ASP A 168 13.15 -10.86 -6.79
C ASP A 168 12.41 -11.50 -5.60
N LYS A 169 13.08 -12.42 -4.93
CA LYS A 169 12.61 -13.03 -3.67
C LYS A 169 12.93 -12.18 -2.44
N SER A 170 13.78 -11.16 -2.59
CA SER A 170 14.21 -10.26 -1.53
C SER A 170 13.89 -8.80 -1.87
N GLN A 171 13.87 -7.94 -0.85
CA GLN A 171 13.69 -6.50 -1.08
C GLN A 171 14.83 -5.92 -1.92
N ARG A 172 14.48 -4.94 -2.74
CA ARG A 172 15.42 -4.02 -3.37
C ARG A 172 15.37 -2.67 -2.69
N VAL A 173 16.40 -1.85 -2.87
CA VAL A 173 16.49 -0.51 -2.30
C VAL A 173 16.81 0.52 -3.37
N ALA A 174 16.29 1.72 -3.18
CA ALA A 174 16.66 2.88 -4.01
C ALA A 174 16.90 4.10 -3.15
N ASP A 175 17.69 5.02 -3.66
CA ASP A 175 17.73 6.39 -3.19
C ASP A 175 16.71 7.21 -3.98
N VAL A 176 15.72 7.77 -3.26
CA VAL A 176 14.66 8.61 -3.82
C VAL A 176 14.90 10.04 -3.35
N SER A 177 15.21 10.92 -4.30
CA SER A 177 15.43 12.35 -4.05
C SER A 177 14.18 13.15 -4.41
N VAL A 178 13.69 13.96 -3.49
CA VAL A 178 12.59 14.90 -3.71
C VAL A 178 13.15 16.32 -3.55
N ASN A 179 13.17 17.08 -4.62
CA ASN A 179 13.74 18.44 -4.65
C ASN A 179 15.18 18.51 -4.08
N GLY A 180 15.98 17.46 -4.28
CA GLY A 180 17.35 17.34 -3.79
C GLY A 180 17.50 16.73 -2.39
N VAL A 181 16.43 16.48 -1.66
CA VAL A 181 16.46 15.77 -0.37
C VAL A 181 16.27 14.28 -0.60
N THR A 182 17.27 13.46 -0.26
CA THR A 182 17.31 12.03 -0.55
C THR A 182 16.92 11.20 0.66
N GLN A 183 16.10 10.18 0.43
CA GLN A 183 15.73 9.13 1.40
C GLN A 183 15.98 7.76 0.76
N ARG A 184 16.42 6.80 1.56
CA ARG A 184 16.53 5.39 1.12
C ARG A 184 15.23 4.67 1.38
N ILE A 185 14.70 4.02 0.33
CA ILE A 185 13.40 3.35 0.34
C ILE A 185 13.58 1.88 -0.02
N ALA A 186 12.89 1.01 0.69
CA ALA A 186 12.80 -0.42 0.38
C ALA A 186 11.58 -0.72 -0.49
N PHE A 187 11.76 -1.63 -1.42
CA PHE A 187 10.73 -2.17 -2.31
C PHE A 187 10.61 -3.67 -2.07
N LEU A 188 9.54 -4.08 -1.42
CA LEU A 188 9.31 -5.48 -1.09
C LEU A 188 9.13 -6.34 -2.35
N PRO A 189 9.41 -7.64 -2.28
CA PRO A 189 9.15 -8.58 -3.37
C PRO A 189 7.70 -8.52 -3.83
N HIS A 190 7.49 -8.67 -5.13
CA HIS A 190 6.18 -8.69 -5.75
C HIS A 190 5.95 -10.08 -6.38
N GLY A 191 4.84 -10.71 -6.10
CA GLY A 191 4.58 -12.10 -6.51
C GLY A 191 3.73 -12.26 -7.78
N GLY A 192 3.69 -11.24 -8.61
CA GLY A 192 2.73 -11.15 -9.72
C GLY A 192 1.41 -10.51 -9.29
N GLY A 193 0.57 -10.13 -10.23
CA GLY A 193 -0.66 -9.37 -9.98
C GLY A 193 -0.41 -7.85 -9.98
N ASP A 194 -1.22 -7.12 -9.23
CA ASP A 194 -1.16 -5.65 -9.20
C ASP A 194 0.14 -5.14 -8.57
N PRO A 195 0.71 -4.03 -9.07
CA PRO A 195 1.91 -3.43 -8.51
C PRO A 195 1.81 -3.15 -7.02
N GLY A 196 2.88 -3.50 -6.29
CA GLY A 196 3.05 -3.18 -4.88
C GLY A 196 3.13 -1.67 -4.63
N SER A 197 3.23 -1.27 -3.37
CA SER A 197 3.37 0.14 -3.00
C SER A 197 4.46 0.30 -1.96
N SER A 198 5.38 1.24 -2.20
CA SER A 198 6.27 1.79 -1.18
C SER A 198 5.89 3.24 -0.92
N VAL A 199 5.86 3.64 0.34
CA VAL A 199 5.42 4.97 0.77
C VAL A 199 6.60 5.73 1.37
N LEU A 200 6.71 7.00 1.02
CA LEU A 200 7.68 7.91 1.63
C LEU A 200 7.00 9.21 2.09
N ASN A 201 7.47 9.75 3.20
CA ASN A 201 7.05 11.06 3.70
C ASN A 201 8.00 12.12 3.12
N VAL A 202 7.45 13.12 2.46
CA VAL A 202 8.21 14.16 1.75
C VAL A 202 7.68 15.55 2.04
N ASN A 203 8.54 16.55 1.88
CA ASN A 203 8.12 17.94 1.84
C ASN A 203 8.00 18.36 0.37
N LEU A 204 6.79 18.60 -0.09
CA LEU A 204 6.55 19.19 -1.40
C LEU A 204 6.50 20.71 -1.31
N LYS A 205 7.00 21.37 -2.36
CA LYS A 205 6.81 22.82 -2.58
C LYS A 205 5.48 23.03 -3.29
N LYS A 206 4.87 24.18 -3.11
CA LYS A 206 3.76 24.61 -3.96
C LYS A 206 4.23 24.73 -5.41
N GLY A 207 3.44 24.19 -6.34
CA GLY A 207 3.76 24.12 -7.76
C GLY A 207 4.57 22.87 -8.11
N SER A 208 5.58 23.04 -8.96
CA SER A 208 6.37 21.96 -9.55
C SER A 208 7.42 21.41 -8.60
N ASN A 209 7.48 20.10 -8.50
CA ASN A 209 8.49 19.34 -7.76
C ASN A 209 9.18 18.34 -8.69
N GLU A 210 10.38 17.93 -8.33
CA GLU A 210 11.14 16.87 -8.99
C GLU A 210 11.30 15.69 -8.04
N ILE A 211 11.01 14.48 -8.53
CA ILE A 211 11.26 13.22 -7.81
C ILE A 211 12.14 12.34 -8.68
N LYS A 212 13.32 12.00 -8.16
CA LYS A 212 14.33 11.18 -8.84
C LYS A 212 14.54 9.87 -8.10
N ILE A 213 14.60 8.76 -8.84
CA ILE A 213 14.86 7.42 -8.31
C ILE A 213 16.16 6.91 -8.92
N THR A 214 17.08 6.45 -8.05
CA THR A 214 18.40 5.94 -8.45
C THR A 214 18.72 4.66 -7.68
N GLY A 215 19.56 3.80 -8.27
CA GLY A 215 20.09 2.62 -7.61
C GLY A 215 21.09 2.97 -6.51
N VAL A 216 21.27 2.04 -5.58
CA VAL A 216 22.23 2.12 -4.48
C VAL A 216 23.39 1.19 -4.78
N SER A 217 24.62 1.70 -4.72
CA SER A 217 25.87 0.90 -4.84
C SER A 217 25.89 -0.03 -6.07
N GLY A 218 25.38 0.42 -7.21
CA GLY A 218 25.32 -0.37 -8.44
C GLY A 218 24.25 -1.48 -8.47
N GLY A 219 23.40 -1.55 -7.45
CA GLY A 219 22.26 -2.48 -7.43
C GLY A 219 21.10 -2.02 -8.31
N TYR A 220 20.35 -2.99 -8.86
CA TYR A 220 19.12 -2.67 -9.56
C TYR A 220 18.00 -2.29 -8.58
N VAL A 221 17.21 -1.31 -8.97
CA VAL A 221 15.95 -0.94 -8.33
C VAL A 221 14.83 -1.85 -8.90
N THR A 222 13.65 -1.72 -8.38
CA THR A 222 12.43 -2.32 -8.92
C THR A 222 11.99 -1.62 -10.21
N ASP A 223 11.12 -2.26 -10.99
CA ASP A 223 10.42 -1.56 -12.05
C ASP A 223 9.38 -0.61 -11.44
N VAL A 224 9.30 0.59 -11.95
CA VAL A 224 8.42 1.65 -11.43
C VAL A 224 7.24 1.84 -12.39
N ASP A 225 6.05 1.51 -11.90
CA ASP A 225 4.79 1.73 -12.62
C ASP A 225 4.44 3.23 -12.61
N ARG A 226 4.18 3.79 -11.43
CA ARG A 226 3.83 5.21 -11.30
C ARG A 226 4.06 5.77 -9.90
N LEU A 227 4.05 7.10 -9.79
CA LEU A 227 3.88 7.80 -8.54
C LEU A 227 2.41 8.15 -8.30
N MET A 228 2.01 8.10 -7.04
CA MET A 228 0.70 8.53 -6.55
C MET A 228 0.93 9.65 -5.54
N VAL A 229 0.45 10.86 -5.84
CA VAL A 229 0.64 12.06 -5.01
C VAL A 229 -0.70 12.62 -4.61
N PRO A 230 -1.01 12.72 -3.31
CA PRO A 230 -2.28 13.28 -2.86
C PRO A 230 -2.52 14.68 -3.43
N LYS A 231 -3.75 14.92 -3.90
CA LYS A 231 -4.23 16.28 -4.19
C LYS A 231 -4.43 16.98 -2.87
N SER A 232 -3.86 18.14 -2.75
CA SER A 232 -3.92 18.99 -1.57
C SER A 232 -5.07 19.98 -1.68
#